data_0e5f57cfaed6d15c01762deae9b0a52f
#
_entry.id   0e5f57cfaed6d15c01762deae9b0a52f
#
_cell.length_a   1.000
_cell.length_b   1.000
_cell.length_c   1.000
_cell.angle_alpha   90.00
_cell.angle_beta   90.00
_cell.angle_gamma   90.00
#
_symmetry.space_group_name_H-M   'P 1'
#
loop_
_entity.id
_entity.type
_entity.pdbx_description
1 polymer ?
#
loop_
_entity_poly.entity_id
_entity_poly.type
_entity_poly.pdbx_seq_one_letter_code
_entity_poly.pdbx_strand_id
1 'polypeptide(L)'
;MLNFEYCNPVNVVFGKGQIAKLAELVPQDAKVMMTYGGGSIKRNGVYEQVMDALQGRKVIEFGGIEPNPKYETCMKAVEICKAEGIDFLLAVGGGSTLDGTKFIAAAAKYPEGQDPWDICLKGAPVLDEIPIGCVI
;
A
#
# COMPACT_ATOMS: atom_id res chain seq x y z
N MET A 1 -19.79 1.66 -29.95
CA MET A 1 -19.21 1.47 -28.60
C MET A 1 -19.60 0.08 -28.14
N LEU A 2 -18.66 -0.69 -27.60
CA LEU A 2 -18.97 -2.00 -27.01
C LEU A 2 -19.63 -1.81 -25.65
N ASN A 3 -20.51 -2.73 -25.29
CA ASN A 3 -21.11 -2.72 -23.95
C ASN A 3 -20.06 -3.05 -22.90
N PHE A 4 -20.06 -2.34 -21.80
CA PHE A 4 -19.21 -2.63 -20.65
C PHE A 4 -19.95 -2.27 -19.36
N GLU A 5 -19.52 -2.91 -18.28
CA GLU A 5 -19.95 -2.58 -16.92
C GLU A 5 -18.71 -2.19 -16.12
N TYR A 6 -18.83 -1.15 -15.33
CA TYR A 6 -17.73 -0.64 -14.51
C TYR A 6 -18.24 -0.29 -13.12
N CYS A 7 -17.59 -0.84 -12.11
CA CYS A 7 -17.83 -0.50 -10.71
C CYS A 7 -16.46 -0.30 -10.03
N ASN A 8 -16.26 0.85 -9.41
CA ASN A 8 -15.04 1.15 -8.67
C ASN A 8 -15.39 1.76 -7.31
N PRO A 9 -15.18 1.02 -6.20
CA PRO A 9 -15.48 1.50 -4.85
C PRO A 9 -14.39 2.41 -4.25
N VAL A 10 -13.36 2.77 -5.02
CA VAL A 10 -12.26 3.59 -4.52
C VAL A 10 -12.75 5.00 -4.17
N ASN A 11 -12.51 5.42 -2.91
CA ASN A 11 -12.73 6.79 -2.49
C ASN A 11 -11.57 7.66 -2.97
N VAL A 12 -11.84 8.62 -3.85
CA VAL A 12 -10.85 9.54 -4.38
C VAL A 12 -11.00 10.90 -3.71
N VAL A 13 -9.95 11.35 -3.03
CA VAL A 13 -9.87 12.67 -2.41
C VAL A 13 -8.81 13.49 -3.17
N PHE A 14 -9.25 14.49 -3.91
CA PHE A 14 -8.38 15.27 -4.78
C PHE A 14 -8.33 16.74 -4.34
N GLY A 15 -7.14 17.31 -4.35
CA GLY A 15 -6.94 18.75 -4.14
C GLY A 15 -5.73 19.08 -3.26
N LYS A 16 -5.39 20.37 -3.25
CA LYS A 16 -4.31 20.88 -2.40
C LYS A 16 -4.68 20.72 -0.91
N GLY A 17 -3.72 20.24 -0.11
CA GLY A 17 -3.90 20.07 1.34
C GLY A 17 -4.72 18.83 1.74
N GLN A 18 -5.09 17.97 0.79
CA GLN A 18 -5.96 16.83 1.08
C GLN A 18 -5.24 15.65 1.76
N ILE A 19 -3.91 15.65 1.85
CA ILE A 19 -3.17 14.61 2.61
C ILE A 19 -3.66 14.56 4.07
N ALA A 20 -4.05 15.69 4.65
CA ALA A 20 -4.59 15.76 6.00
C ALA A 20 -5.82 14.85 6.23
N LYS A 21 -6.57 14.51 5.16
CA LYS A 21 -7.71 13.60 5.22
C LYS A 21 -7.35 12.17 5.62
N LEU A 22 -6.09 11.78 5.55
CA LEU A 22 -5.63 10.49 6.07
C LEU A 22 -5.98 10.33 7.55
N ALA A 23 -6.03 11.42 8.32
CA ALA A 23 -6.44 11.39 9.73
C ALA A 23 -7.85 10.81 9.94
N GLU A 24 -8.75 11.00 8.98
CA GLU A 24 -10.12 10.51 9.00
C GLU A 24 -10.27 9.15 8.30
N LEU A 25 -9.49 8.93 7.24
CA LEU A 25 -9.64 7.78 6.35
C LEU A 25 -8.90 6.53 6.84
N VAL A 26 -7.77 6.71 7.54
CA VAL A 26 -7.03 5.59 8.12
C VAL A 26 -7.55 5.31 9.53
N PRO A 27 -7.94 4.07 9.87
CA PRO A 27 -8.43 3.75 11.21
C PRO A 27 -7.47 4.20 12.32
N GLN A 28 -8.01 4.67 13.44
CA GLN A 28 -7.22 5.22 14.55
C GLN A 28 -6.30 4.20 15.23
N ASP A 29 -6.72 2.94 15.26
CA ASP A 29 -6.01 1.80 15.84
C ASP A 29 -5.19 1.01 14.82
N ALA A 30 -5.13 1.47 13.56
CA ALA A 30 -4.41 0.79 12.50
C ALA A 30 -2.90 0.69 12.80
N LYS A 31 -2.35 -0.46 12.49
CA LYS A 31 -0.91 -0.70 12.37
C LYS A 31 -0.53 -0.53 10.91
N VAL A 32 0.05 0.59 10.59
CA VAL A 32 0.29 1.03 9.21
C VAL A 32 1.70 0.67 8.77
N MET A 33 1.84 0.07 7.60
CA MET A 33 3.10 0.11 6.86
C MET A 33 3.00 1.17 5.77
N MET A 34 3.85 2.18 5.85
CA MET A 34 4.01 3.20 4.81
C MET A 34 5.08 2.75 3.82
N THR A 35 4.67 2.52 2.58
CA THR A 35 5.56 2.08 1.50
C THR A 35 5.94 3.26 0.61
N TYR A 36 7.17 3.30 0.14
CA TYR A 36 7.65 4.32 -0.79
C TYR A 36 8.85 3.82 -1.61
N GLY A 37 9.23 4.58 -2.62
CA GLY A 37 10.36 4.27 -3.50
C GLY A 37 11.69 4.76 -2.97
N GLY A 38 12.40 5.58 -3.76
CA GLY A 38 13.76 6.08 -3.45
C GLY A 38 13.87 7.24 -2.45
N GLY A 39 12.79 7.59 -1.76
CA GLY A 39 12.80 8.59 -0.68
C GLY A 39 12.60 10.04 -1.14
N SER A 40 12.13 10.29 -2.35
CA SER A 40 11.78 11.64 -2.82
C SER A 40 10.72 12.31 -1.95
N ILE A 41 9.82 11.52 -1.35
CA ILE A 41 8.78 12.01 -0.43
C ILE A 41 9.37 12.75 0.78
N LYS A 42 10.58 12.40 1.21
CA LYS A 42 11.29 13.03 2.34
C LYS A 42 11.92 14.38 1.98
N ARG A 43 11.95 14.72 0.69
CA ARG A 43 12.51 15.99 0.18
C ARG A 43 11.47 16.97 -0.32
N ASN A 44 10.26 16.51 -0.61
CA ASN A 44 9.19 17.34 -1.20
C ASN A 44 8.08 17.73 -0.21
N GLY A 45 8.25 17.40 1.08
CA GLY A 45 7.29 17.75 2.13
C GLY A 45 6.09 16.81 2.25
N VAL A 46 5.99 15.76 1.42
CA VAL A 46 4.89 14.79 1.49
C VAL A 46 5.02 13.92 2.74
N TYR A 47 6.22 13.47 3.04
CA TYR A 47 6.49 12.61 4.22
C TYR A 47 5.97 13.26 5.51
N GLU A 48 6.32 14.51 5.75
CA GLU A 48 5.92 15.25 6.94
C GLU A 48 4.40 15.37 7.05
N GLN A 49 3.73 15.69 5.94
CA GLN A 49 2.27 15.80 5.91
C GLN A 49 1.59 14.46 6.19
N VAL A 50 2.12 13.36 5.66
CA VAL A 50 1.60 12.01 5.92
C VAL A 50 1.79 11.64 7.39
N MET A 51 2.99 11.85 7.93
CA MET A 51 3.28 11.50 9.33
C MET A 51 2.46 12.35 10.31
N ASP A 52 2.24 13.63 10.02
CA ASP A 52 1.37 14.49 10.81
C ASP A 52 -0.08 13.98 10.81
N ALA A 53 -0.58 13.56 9.64
CA ALA A 53 -1.93 13.02 9.52
C ALA A 53 -2.11 11.66 10.21
N LEU A 54 -1.02 10.89 10.34
CA LEU A 54 -1.02 9.55 10.97
C LEU A 54 -0.67 9.57 12.46
N GLN A 55 -0.59 10.75 13.09
CA GLN A 55 -0.29 10.84 14.53
C GLN A 55 -1.18 9.94 15.37
N GLY A 56 -0.57 9.29 16.37
CA GLY A 56 -1.25 8.34 17.26
C GLY A 56 -1.36 6.91 16.72
N ARG A 57 -0.99 6.66 15.48
CA ARG A 57 -0.94 5.31 14.88
C ARG A 57 0.48 4.74 14.92
N LYS A 58 0.58 3.42 15.01
CA LYS A 58 1.86 2.73 14.81
C LYS A 58 2.17 2.72 13.32
N VAL A 59 3.26 3.36 12.92
CA VAL A 59 3.70 3.41 11.52
C VAL A 59 5.06 2.76 11.40
N ILE A 60 5.18 1.79 10.49
CA ILE A 60 6.43 1.18 10.06
C ILE A 60 6.70 1.63 8.63
N GLU A 61 7.91 2.10 8.36
CA GLU A 61 8.31 2.51 7.02
C GLU A 61 8.94 1.34 6.25
N PHE A 62 8.58 1.25 4.98
CA PHE A 62 9.21 0.35 4.04
C PHE A 62 9.55 1.11 2.75
N GLY A 63 10.80 1.53 2.62
CA GLY A 63 11.31 2.22 1.45
C GLY A 63 12.05 1.29 0.49
N GLY A 64 12.36 1.81 -0.69
CA GLY A 64 13.16 1.10 -1.68
C GLY A 64 12.39 0.23 -2.67
N ILE A 65 11.07 0.44 -2.80
CA ILE A 65 10.32 -0.17 -3.90
C ILE A 65 10.83 0.44 -5.20
N GLU A 66 11.37 -0.41 -6.07
CA GLU A 66 11.99 0.01 -7.32
C GLU A 66 10.94 0.45 -8.37
N PRO A 67 11.31 1.30 -9.33
CA PRO A 67 10.59 1.38 -10.58
C PRO A 67 10.47 -0.03 -11.19
N ASN A 68 9.27 -0.46 -11.57
CA ASN A 68 8.97 -1.86 -11.85
C ASN A 68 9.32 -2.76 -10.66
N PRO A 69 8.44 -2.86 -9.67
CA PRO A 69 8.71 -3.53 -8.39
C PRO A 69 9.16 -4.98 -8.58
N LYS A 70 10.13 -5.38 -7.79
CA LYS A 70 10.63 -6.75 -7.80
C LYS A 70 9.92 -7.60 -6.74
N TYR A 71 9.66 -8.84 -7.10
CA TYR A 71 9.04 -9.82 -6.23
C TYR A 71 9.79 -9.96 -4.89
N GLU A 72 11.12 -10.09 -4.94
CA GLU A 72 11.95 -10.27 -3.74
C GLU A 72 11.86 -9.07 -2.79
N THR A 73 11.79 -7.85 -3.33
CA THR A 73 11.61 -6.65 -2.52
C THR A 73 10.23 -6.65 -1.85
N CYS A 74 9.19 -6.95 -2.61
CA CYS A 74 7.84 -7.03 -2.06
C CYS A 74 7.69 -8.12 -0.99
N MET A 75 8.33 -9.28 -1.17
CA MET A 75 8.27 -10.36 -0.20
C MET A 75 8.94 -10.03 1.14
N LYS A 76 9.98 -9.18 1.15
CA LYS A 76 10.54 -8.64 2.40
C LYS A 76 9.51 -7.83 3.17
N ALA A 77 8.72 -7.01 2.47
CA ALA A 77 7.63 -6.27 3.11
C ALA A 77 6.53 -7.20 3.63
N VAL A 78 6.20 -8.26 2.88
CA VAL A 78 5.24 -9.29 3.31
C VAL A 78 5.65 -9.94 4.63
N GLU A 79 6.92 -10.30 4.78
CA GLU A 79 7.45 -10.87 6.03
C GLU A 79 7.28 -9.90 7.21
N ILE A 80 7.57 -8.61 7.00
CA ILE A 80 7.38 -7.58 8.02
C ILE A 80 5.90 -7.42 8.36
N CYS A 81 5.02 -7.40 7.36
CA CYS A 81 3.57 -7.32 7.57
C CYS A 81 3.07 -8.43 8.49
N LYS A 82 3.52 -9.66 8.27
CA LYS A 82 3.16 -10.82 9.09
C LYS A 82 3.74 -10.74 10.50
N ALA A 83 5.03 -10.41 10.61
CA ALA A 83 5.73 -10.34 11.90
C ALA A 83 5.18 -9.23 12.81
N GLU A 84 4.84 -8.07 12.24
CA GLU A 84 4.40 -6.89 12.99
C GLU A 84 2.87 -6.76 13.09
N GLY A 85 2.12 -7.63 12.44
CA GLY A 85 0.66 -7.57 12.42
C GLY A 85 0.11 -6.33 11.73
N ILE A 86 0.71 -5.95 10.60
CA ILE A 86 0.24 -4.82 9.80
C ILE A 86 -1.17 -5.10 9.28
N ASP A 87 -2.07 -4.16 9.46
CA ASP A 87 -3.47 -4.25 9.06
C ASP A 87 -3.92 -3.11 8.13
N PHE A 88 -3.01 -2.22 7.77
CA PHE A 88 -3.22 -1.17 6.77
C PHE A 88 -1.93 -0.85 6.02
N LEU A 89 -1.99 -0.78 4.69
CA LEU A 89 -0.87 -0.37 3.84
C LEU A 89 -1.14 1.02 3.25
N LEU A 90 -0.18 1.91 3.37
CA LEU A 90 -0.24 3.24 2.77
C LEU A 90 0.90 3.41 1.77
N ALA A 91 0.57 3.38 0.49
CA ALA A 91 1.53 3.67 -0.58
C ALA A 91 1.70 5.19 -0.73
N VAL A 92 2.92 5.67 -0.61
CA VAL A 92 3.24 7.10 -0.76
C VAL A 92 4.28 7.24 -1.88
N GLY A 93 3.84 7.64 -3.06
CA GLY A 93 4.72 7.75 -4.23
C GLY A 93 3.97 7.58 -5.54
N GLY A 94 4.68 7.18 -6.57
CA GLY A 94 4.12 6.96 -7.90
C GLY A 94 3.50 5.57 -8.11
N GLY A 95 3.11 5.30 -9.37
CA GLY A 95 2.43 4.05 -9.75
C GLY A 95 3.19 2.78 -9.37
N SER A 96 4.51 2.74 -9.53
CA SER A 96 5.31 1.58 -9.14
C SER A 96 5.22 1.27 -7.64
N THR A 97 5.23 2.30 -6.79
CA THR A 97 5.03 2.13 -5.34
C THR A 97 3.66 1.53 -5.06
N LEU A 98 2.62 2.04 -5.71
CA LEU A 98 1.26 1.52 -5.56
C LEU A 98 1.14 0.08 -6.06
N ASP A 99 1.70 -0.24 -7.21
CA ASP A 99 1.65 -1.59 -7.77
C ASP A 99 2.35 -2.62 -6.87
N GLY A 100 3.54 -2.29 -6.36
CA GLY A 100 4.23 -3.12 -5.37
C GLY A 100 3.40 -3.29 -4.09
N THR A 101 2.77 -2.22 -3.62
CA THR A 101 1.93 -2.26 -2.40
C THR A 101 0.68 -3.12 -2.59
N LYS A 102 0.05 -3.09 -3.75
CA LYS A 102 -1.07 -3.99 -4.07
C LYS A 102 -0.66 -5.47 -4.00
N PHE A 103 0.51 -5.80 -4.56
CA PHE A 103 1.04 -7.16 -4.45
C PHE A 103 1.32 -7.54 -2.99
N ILE A 104 1.95 -6.65 -2.22
CA ILE A 104 2.23 -6.89 -0.80
C ILE A 104 0.94 -7.15 -0.02
N ALA A 105 -0.12 -6.37 -0.28
CA ALA A 105 -1.41 -6.53 0.37
C ALA A 105 -2.03 -7.92 0.14
N ALA A 106 -2.02 -8.37 -1.11
CA ALA A 106 -2.53 -9.67 -1.50
C ALA A 106 -1.66 -10.81 -0.98
N ALA A 107 -0.33 -10.70 -1.13
CA ALA A 107 0.62 -11.74 -0.72
C ALA A 107 0.66 -11.94 0.80
N ALA A 108 0.50 -10.88 1.59
CA ALA A 108 0.47 -10.97 3.04
C ALA A 108 -0.71 -11.79 3.60
N LYS A 109 -1.80 -11.88 2.85
CA LYS A 109 -3.00 -12.66 3.17
C LYS A 109 -3.15 -13.93 2.31
N TYR A 110 -2.16 -14.22 1.47
CA TYR A 110 -2.19 -15.41 0.63
C TYR A 110 -2.09 -16.68 1.50
N PRO A 111 -2.79 -17.78 1.13
CA PRO A 111 -2.81 -18.98 1.94
C PRO A 111 -1.41 -19.53 2.21
N GLU A 112 -1.18 -19.96 3.44
CA GLU A 112 0.09 -20.58 3.82
C GLU A 112 0.38 -21.83 2.99
N GLY A 113 1.66 -22.04 2.68
CA GLY A 113 2.11 -23.16 1.86
C GLY A 113 1.89 -23.00 0.35
N GLN A 114 1.27 -21.90 -0.07
CA GLN A 114 1.10 -21.55 -1.49
C GLN A 114 2.05 -20.41 -1.87
N ASP A 115 2.48 -20.39 -3.14
CA ASP A 115 3.39 -19.36 -3.63
C ASP A 115 2.59 -18.13 -4.10
N PRO A 116 2.75 -16.96 -3.46
CA PRO A 116 2.06 -15.73 -3.89
C PRO A 116 2.42 -15.29 -5.32
N TRP A 117 3.54 -15.75 -5.87
CA TRP A 117 3.88 -15.50 -7.26
C TRP A 117 2.83 -16.01 -8.25
N ASP A 118 2.04 -17.00 -7.85
CA ASP A 118 0.93 -17.51 -8.63
C ASP A 118 -0.14 -16.45 -8.95
N ILE A 119 -0.25 -15.40 -8.14
CA ILE A 119 -1.11 -14.24 -8.43
C ILE A 119 -0.70 -13.62 -9.77
N CYS A 120 0.60 -13.42 -9.97
CA CYS A 120 1.14 -12.82 -11.19
C CYS A 120 1.27 -13.83 -12.34
N LEU A 121 1.73 -15.05 -12.03
CA LEU A 121 2.06 -16.05 -13.04
C LEU A 121 0.83 -16.75 -13.62
N LYS A 122 -0.14 -17.05 -12.78
CA LYS A 122 -1.31 -17.86 -13.14
C LYS A 122 -2.64 -17.09 -13.06
N GLY A 123 -2.61 -15.82 -12.63
CA GLY A 123 -3.83 -15.07 -12.36
C GLY A 123 -4.64 -15.69 -11.22
N ALA A 124 -3.97 -16.25 -10.21
CA ALA A 124 -4.65 -16.83 -9.07
C ALA A 124 -5.53 -15.79 -8.37
N PRO A 125 -6.74 -16.16 -7.92
CA PRO A 125 -7.66 -15.21 -7.29
C PRO A 125 -7.11 -14.72 -5.96
N VAL A 126 -7.28 -13.42 -5.70
CA VAL A 126 -7.04 -12.80 -4.40
C VAL A 126 -8.34 -12.83 -3.63
N LEU A 127 -8.41 -13.63 -2.56
CA LEU A 127 -9.63 -13.81 -1.76
C LEU A 127 -9.65 -12.94 -0.50
N ASP A 128 -8.48 -12.51 -0.04
CA ASP A 128 -8.30 -11.64 1.11
C ASP A 128 -7.06 -10.76 0.92
N GLU A 129 -7.08 -9.56 1.49
CA GLU A 129 -6.01 -8.59 1.34
C GLU A 129 -5.94 -7.64 2.54
N ILE A 130 -4.78 -7.04 2.77
CA ILE A 130 -4.68 -5.91 3.69
C ILE A 130 -5.27 -4.66 3.02
N PRO A 131 -6.12 -3.88 3.68
CA PRO A 131 -6.63 -2.61 3.15
C PRO A 131 -5.52 -1.66 2.72
N ILE A 132 -5.73 -0.98 1.60
CA ILE A 132 -4.74 -0.07 0.99
C ILE A 132 -5.29 1.35 0.92
N GLY A 133 -4.46 2.33 1.30
CA GLY A 133 -4.58 3.72 0.90
C GLY A 133 -3.40 4.13 0.02
N CYS A 134 -3.54 5.22 -0.73
CA CYS A 134 -2.42 5.77 -1.49
C CYS A 134 -2.42 7.30 -1.51
N VAL A 135 -1.22 7.86 -1.55
CA VAL A 135 -0.93 9.28 -1.79
C VAL A 135 -0.03 9.33 -3.03
N ILE A 136 -0.59 9.83 -4.12
CA ILE A 136 0.07 9.87 -5.44
C ILE A 136 0.41 11.32 -5.81
#